data_e9a2377955efe330cc01d98d6bdb5dcd
#
_entry.id   e9a2377955efe330cc01d98d6bdb5dcd
#
_cell.length_a   1.000
_cell.length_b   1.000
_cell.length_c   1.000
_cell.angle_alpha   90.00
_cell.angle_beta   90.00
_cell.angle_gamma   90.00
#
_symmetry.space_group_name_H-M   'P 1'
#
loop_
_entity.id
_entity.type
_entity.pdbx_description
1 polymer ?
#
loop_
_entity_poly.entity_id
_entity_poly.type
_entity_poly.pdbx_seq_one_letter_code
_entity_poly.pdbx_strand_id
1 'polypeptide(L)'
;MVQGRKFQFPAGSIVVFDKGYVDYQWYTNLSAQNVSFVTRFRPKSVYQVIQQHPGLESKGILKDETIQLNSAHALKRKAPILRRIEYRDQQSGKHFSFLSNNFHLAASTIAAIYKDRWKVELFFKAIKQNLKLKAFLGRSKNAIQTQIWIAMIAYLLVSFAQHLGKKGWTVQRLLRIIQVNLFEIKTLKALFSPDKVPIKQEEA
;
A
#
# COMPACT_ATOMS: atom_id res chain seq x y z
N MET A 1 1.22 -1.39 -20.32
CA MET A 1 1.08 -2.80 -19.87
C MET A 1 1.63 -2.89 -18.45
N VAL A 2 0.84 -3.34 -17.48
CA VAL A 2 1.21 -3.30 -16.06
C VAL A 2 2.23 -4.40 -15.77
N GLN A 3 3.41 -4.03 -15.30
CA GLN A 3 4.50 -4.98 -14.99
C GLN A 3 4.11 -6.06 -13.97
N GLY A 4 3.20 -5.76 -13.03
CA GLY A 4 2.73 -6.71 -12.01
C GLY A 4 2.11 -8.00 -12.54
N ARG A 5 1.64 -8.03 -13.80
CA ARG A 5 1.07 -9.23 -14.45
C ARG A 5 2.12 -10.26 -14.86
N LYS A 6 3.40 -9.88 -14.87
CA LYS A 6 4.52 -10.77 -15.18
C LYS A 6 5.07 -11.49 -13.96
N PHE A 7 4.68 -11.07 -12.74
CA PHE A 7 5.12 -11.72 -11.52
C PHE A 7 4.36 -13.02 -11.30
N GLN A 8 5.11 -14.06 -11.02
CA GLN A 8 4.57 -15.31 -10.50
C GLN A 8 4.52 -15.18 -8.97
N PHE A 9 3.35 -15.34 -8.40
CA PHE A 9 3.16 -15.33 -6.96
C PHE A 9 3.11 -16.77 -6.45
N PRO A 10 3.72 -17.06 -5.29
CA PRO A 10 3.54 -18.37 -4.66
C PRO A 10 2.07 -18.67 -4.38
N ALA A 11 1.67 -19.94 -4.50
CA ALA A 11 0.33 -20.36 -4.13
C ALA A 11 0.03 -19.98 -2.66
N GLY A 12 -1.20 -19.58 -2.38
CA GLY A 12 -1.61 -19.07 -1.07
C GLY A 12 -1.31 -17.59 -0.82
N SER A 13 -0.62 -16.91 -1.74
CA SER A 13 -0.40 -15.45 -1.64
C SER A 13 -1.71 -14.67 -1.78
N ILE A 14 -1.73 -13.46 -1.20
CA ILE A 14 -2.81 -12.49 -1.38
C ILE A 14 -2.25 -11.25 -2.08
N VAL A 15 -2.75 -10.96 -3.27
CA VAL A 15 -2.34 -9.81 -4.07
C VAL A 15 -3.38 -8.70 -3.93
N VAL A 16 -2.94 -7.50 -3.53
CA VAL A 16 -3.82 -6.35 -3.37
C VAL A 16 -3.48 -5.29 -4.41
N PHE A 17 -4.49 -4.83 -5.15
CA PHE A 17 -4.28 -3.84 -6.21
C PHE A 17 -5.44 -2.86 -6.35
N ASP A 18 -5.17 -1.72 -6.96
CA ASP A 18 -6.19 -0.69 -7.20
C ASP A 18 -7.18 -1.07 -8.30
N LYS A 19 -8.39 -0.52 -8.24
CA LYS A 19 -9.45 -0.68 -9.25
C LYS A 19 -9.03 -0.29 -10.68
N GLY A 20 -7.94 0.44 -10.85
CA GLY A 20 -7.36 0.79 -12.15
C GLY A 20 -6.81 -0.42 -12.92
N TYR A 21 -6.48 -1.49 -12.21
CA TYR A 21 -5.85 -2.70 -12.77
C TYR A 21 -6.82 -3.83 -13.08
N VAL A 22 -8.09 -3.52 -13.40
CA VAL A 22 -9.07 -4.55 -13.77
C VAL A 22 -8.65 -5.26 -15.05
N ASP A 23 -8.43 -6.57 -14.92
CA ASP A 23 -8.19 -7.50 -16.02
C ASP A 23 -8.77 -8.87 -15.66
N TYR A 24 -9.85 -9.23 -16.32
CA TYR A 24 -10.56 -10.47 -16.01
C TYR A 24 -9.74 -11.72 -16.34
N GLN A 25 -8.88 -11.68 -17.38
CA GLN A 25 -7.96 -12.78 -17.66
C GLN A 25 -6.96 -12.97 -16.53
N TRP A 26 -6.44 -11.88 -15.97
CA TRP A 26 -5.53 -11.94 -14.84
C TRP A 26 -6.23 -12.50 -13.59
N TYR A 27 -7.49 -12.15 -13.35
CA TYR A 27 -8.28 -12.73 -12.25
C TYR A 27 -8.42 -14.24 -12.37
N THR A 28 -8.71 -14.72 -13.60
CA THR A 28 -8.77 -16.16 -13.90
C THR A 28 -7.43 -16.84 -13.65
N ASN A 29 -6.34 -16.24 -14.11
CA ASN A 29 -4.99 -16.79 -13.93
C ASN A 29 -4.58 -16.83 -12.45
N LEU A 30 -4.85 -15.80 -11.66
CA LEU A 30 -4.57 -15.80 -10.23
C LEU A 30 -5.34 -16.91 -9.51
N SER A 31 -6.64 -17.04 -9.83
CA SER A 31 -7.47 -18.09 -9.24
C SER A 31 -6.99 -19.50 -9.60
N ALA A 32 -6.57 -19.71 -10.85
CA ALA A 32 -6.01 -21.00 -11.31
C ALA A 32 -4.67 -21.35 -10.61
N GLN A 33 -3.92 -20.34 -10.19
CA GLN A 33 -2.65 -20.52 -9.47
C GLN A 33 -2.83 -20.61 -7.94
N ASN A 34 -4.07 -20.68 -7.45
CA ASN A 34 -4.38 -20.63 -6.02
C ASN A 34 -3.82 -19.38 -5.33
N VAL A 35 -3.84 -18.26 -6.06
CA VAL A 35 -3.46 -16.93 -5.55
C VAL A 35 -4.73 -16.12 -5.32
N SER A 36 -4.92 -15.68 -4.09
CA SER A 36 -6.04 -14.79 -3.74
C SER A 36 -5.75 -13.36 -4.15
N PHE A 37 -6.81 -12.60 -4.44
CA PHE A 37 -6.66 -11.17 -4.65
C PHE A 37 -7.74 -10.37 -3.94
N VAL A 38 -7.42 -9.10 -3.65
CA VAL A 38 -8.37 -8.12 -3.14
C VAL A 38 -8.22 -6.82 -3.93
N THR A 39 -9.33 -6.32 -4.47
CA THR A 39 -9.37 -5.04 -5.19
C THR A 39 -10.67 -4.30 -4.91
N ARG A 40 -10.79 -3.06 -5.37
CA ARG A 40 -12.07 -2.32 -5.30
C ARG A 40 -12.97 -2.73 -6.46
N PHE A 41 -14.23 -2.95 -6.14
CA PHE A 41 -15.27 -3.18 -7.14
C PHE A 41 -15.57 -1.89 -7.92
N ARG A 42 -15.75 -1.99 -9.23
CA ARG A 42 -16.13 -0.85 -10.07
C ARG A 42 -17.65 -0.65 -10.03
N PRO A 43 -18.16 0.55 -9.68
CA PRO A 43 -19.60 0.78 -9.50
C PRO A 43 -20.48 0.48 -10.73
N LYS A 44 -19.89 0.59 -11.93
CA LYS A 44 -20.59 0.35 -13.22
C LYS A 44 -20.40 -1.09 -13.76
N SER A 45 -19.89 -2.01 -12.96
CA SER A 45 -19.75 -3.40 -13.40
C SER A 45 -21.11 -4.09 -13.45
N VAL A 46 -21.38 -4.81 -14.53
CA VAL A 46 -22.58 -5.65 -14.67
C VAL A 46 -22.29 -7.00 -14.03
N TYR A 47 -23.12 -7.41 -13.09
CA TYR A 47 -22.98 -8.65 -12.36
C TYR A 47 -24.34 -9.22 -11.94
N GLN A 48 -24.36 -10.51 -11.64
CA GLN A 48 -25.48 -11.21 -11.04
C GLN A 48 -25.04 -11.73 -9.66
N VAL A 49 -25.91 -11.59 -8.68
CA VAL A 49 -25.72 -12.18 -7.35
C VAL A 49 -26.15 -13.64 -7.43
N ILE A 50 -25.25 -14.54 -7.08
CA ILE A 50 -25.50 -15.99 -7.02
C ILE A 50 -25.96 -16.38 -5.61
N GLN A 51 -25.30 -15.81 -4.59
CA GLN A 51 -25.57 -16.12 -3.19
C GLN A 51 -25.30 -14.90 -2.31
N GLN A 52 -26.12 -14.70 -1.31
CA GLN A 52 -25.90 -13.72 -0.25
C GLN A 52 -25.40 -14.42 1.01
N HIS A 53 -24.42 -13.84 1.66
CA HIS A 53 -23.89 -14.30 2.93
C HIS A 53 -24.34 -13.35 4.06
N PRO A 54 -24.43 -13.82 5.31
CA PRO A 54 -24.80 -12.97 6.42
C PRO A 54 -23.84 -11.77 6.54
N GLY A 55 -24.38 -10.57 6.56
CA GLY A 55 -23.63 -9.36 6.87
C GLY A 55 -23.30 -9.30 8.36
N LEU A 56 -22.21 -8.62 8.70
CA LEU A 56 -21.81 -8.31 10.08
C LEU A 56 -21.72 -6.79 10.23
N GLU A 57 -22.88 -6.14 10.40
CA GLU A 57 -22.97 -4.68 10.53
C GLU A 57 -22.13 -4.13 11.68
N SER A 58 -22.00 -4.87 12.78
CA SER A 58 -21.12 -4.53 13.91
C SER A 58 -19.65 -4.37 13.51
N LYS A 59 -19.23 -4.99 12.39
CA LYS A 59 -17.88 -4.87 11.80
C LYS A 59 -17.86 -3.98 10.57
N GLY A 60 -18.93 -3.25 10.27
CA GLY A 60 -19.07 -2.39 9.11
C GLY A 60 -19.34 -3.15 7.80
N ILE A 61 -19.63 -4.43 7.83
CA ILE A 61 -19.98 -5.22 6.63
C ILE A 61 -21.46 -5.08 6.34
N LEU A 62 -21.79 -4.35 5.27
CA LEU A 62 -23.17 -4.10 4.86
C LEU A 62 -23.71 -5.22 3.98
N LYS A 63 -22.85 -5.76 3.06
CA LYS A 63 -23.20 -6.89 2.20
C LYS A 63 -21.99 -7.77 1.98
N ASP A 64 -22.26 -9.05 1.85
CA ASP A 64 -21.29 -10.08 1.50
C ASP A 64 -21.95 -11.02 0.50
N GLU A 65 -21.52 -11.01 -0.74
CA GLU A 65 -22.22 -11.63 -1.87
C GLU A 65 -21.24 -12.44 -2.73
N THR A 66 -21.65 -13.61 -3.13
CA THR A 66 -21.04 -14.34 -4.24
C THR A 66 -21.65 -13.85 -5.54
N ILE A 67 -20.84 -13.40 -6.47
CA ILE A 67 -21.28 -12.79 -7.73
C ILE A 67 -20.62 -13.43 -8.95
N GLN A 68 -21.33 -13.38 -10.08
CA GLN A 68 -20.82 -13.64 -11.43
C GLN A 68 -20.78 -12.31 -12.21
N LEU A 69 -19.64 -11.97 -12.78
CA LEU A 69 -19.54 -10.82 -13.68
C LEU A 69 -20.12 -11.15 -15.05
N ASN A 70 -21.10 -10.36 -15.51
CA ASN A 70 -21.89 -10.65 -16.72
C ASN A 70 -21.64 -9.66 -17.87
N SER A 71 -20.60 -8.81 -17.80
CA SER A 71 -20.23 -7.99 -18.96
C SER A 71 -19.71 -8.89 -20.10
N ALA A 72 -19.95 -8.50 -21.36
CA ALA A 72 -19.46 -9.25 -22.52
C ALA A 72 -17.95 -9.55 -22.45
N HIS A 73 -17.18 -8.60 -21.92
CA HIS A 73 -15.74 -8.74 -21.73
C HIS A 73 -15.39 -9.74 -20.61
N ALA A 74 -16.15 -9.77 -19.52
CA ALA A 74 -15.95 -10.72 -18.43
C ALA A 74 -16.30 -12.16 -18.88
N LEU A 75 -17.40 -12.32 -19.60
CA LEU A 75 -17.83 -13.61 -20.16
C LEU A 75 -16.81 -14.16 -21.17
N LYS A 76 -16.34 -13.32 -22.12
CA LYS A 76 -15.31 -13.70 -23.09
C LYS A 76 -14.01 -14.17 -22.42
N ARG A 77 -13.66 -13.59 -21.28
CA ARG A 77 -12.44 -13.92 -20.50
C ARG A 77 -12.68 -14.98 -19.44
N LYS A 78 -13.87 -15.60 -19.41
CA LYS A 78 -14.24 -16.61 -18.41
C LYS A 78 -13.89 -16.16 -16.99
N ALA A 79 -14.31 -14.94 -16.63
CA ALA A 79 -14.08 -14.41 -15.30
C ALA A 79 -14.60 -15.39 -14.24
N PRO A 80 -13.83 -15.66 -13.18
CA PRO A 80 -14.24 -16.60 -12.15
C PRO A 80 -15.43 -16.06 -11.36
N ILE A 81 -16.09 -16.93 -10.60
CA ILE A 81 -17.02 -16.53 -9.54
C ILE A 81 -16.22 -15.77 -8.50
N LEU A 82 -16.74 -14.63 -8.05
CA LEU A 82 -16.08 -13.71 -7.16
C LEU A 82 -16.94 -13.36 -5.97
N ARG A 83 -16.32 -12.89 -4.92
CA ARG A 83 -16.97 -12.41 -3.71
C ARG A 83 -16.94 -10.88 -3.71
N ARG A 84 -18.09 -10.25 -3.54
CA ARG A 84 -18.29 -8.82 -3.44
C ARG A 84 -18.67 -8.47 -2.00
N ILE A 85 -17.94 -7.54 -1.42
CA ILE A 85 -18.13 -7.12 -0.03
C ILE A 85 -18.39 -5.61 -0.02
N GLU A 86 -19.55 -5.18 0.49
CA GLU A 86 -19.82 -3.79 0.80
C GLU A 86 -19.46 -3.50 2.26
N TYR A 87 -18.62 -2.52 2.43
CA TYR A 87 -18.04 -2.14 3.72
C TYR A 87 -18.23 -0.65 4.00
N ARG A 88 -18.69 -0.32 5.19
CA ARG A 88 -18.71 1.04 5.73
C ARG A 88 -17.60 1.20 6.75
N ASP A 89 -16.69 2.12 6.47
CA ASP A 89 -15.62 2.45 7.42
C ASP A 89 -16.20 3.18 8.63
N GLN A 90 -16.04 2.59 9.80
CA GLN A 90 -16.65 3.11 11.05
C GLN A 90 -16.04 4.44 11.50
N GLN A 91 -14.77 4.72 11.14
CA GLN A 91 -14.10 5.94 11.54
C GLN A 91 -14.43 7.12 10.61
N SER A 92 -14.42 6.89 9.30
CA SER A 92 -14.64 7.94 8.30
C SER A 92 -16.06 7.99 7.73
N GLY A 93 -16.91 7.00 8.03
CA GLY A 93 -18.25 6.82 7.46
C GLY A 93 -18.26 6.48 5.97
N LYS A 94 -17.11 6.35 5.32
CA LYS A 94 -16.99 6.10 3.87
C LYS A 94 -17.41 4.70 3.49
N HIS A 95 -18.11 4.61 2.35
CA HIS A 95 -18.51 3.33 1.78
C HIS A 95 -17.48 2.83 0.77
N PHE A 96 -17.18 1.55 0.86
CA PHE A 96 -16.29 0.84 -0.06
C PHE A 96 -16.97 -0.43 -0.55
N SER A 97 -16.66 -0.82 -1.78
CA SER A 97 -17.03 -2.12 -2.30
C SER A 97 -15.77 -2.84 -2.78
N PHE A 98 -15.53 -4.01 -2.24
CA PHE A 98 -14.35 -4.83 -2.53
C PHE A 98 -14.75 -6.04 -3.38
N LEU A 99 -13.78 -6.55 -4.14
CA LEU A 99 -13.89 -7.73 -4.97
C LEU A 99 -12.72 -8.66 -4.65
N SER A 100 -13.01 -9.94 -4.44
CA SER A 100 -12.02 -10.96 -4.13
C SER A 100 -12.42 -12.31 -4.73
N ASN A 101 -11.43 -13.18 -4.94
CA ASN A 101 -11.66 -14.61 -5.20
C ASN A 101 -11.48 -15.47 -3.93
N ASN A 102 -11.29 -14.85 -2.78
CA ASN A 102 -11.12 -15.56 -1.51
C ASN A 102 -12.46 -15.67 -0.78
N PHE A 103 -12.91 -16.90 -0.57
CA PHE A 103 -14.14 -17.24 0.13
C PHE A 103 -13.91 -17.76 1.56
N HIS A 104 -12.66 -17.98 1.96
CA HIS A 104 -12.31 -18.54 3.27
C HIS A 104 -12.11 -17.46 4.34
N LEU A 105 -11.57 -16.30 3.96
CA LEU A 105 -11.33 -15.22 4.90
C LEU A 105 -12.65 -14.54 5.29
N ALA A 106 -12.73 -14.05 6.53
CA ALA A 106 -13.84 -13.20 6.95
C ALA A 106 -13.91 -11.92 6.11
N ALA A 107 -15.13 -11.43 5.82
CA ALA A 107 -15.34 -10.21 5.05
C ALA A 107 -14.62 -8.99 5.67
N SER A 108 -14.60 -8.89 7.00
CA SER A 108 -13.87 -7.86 7.74
C SER A 108 -12.36 -7.93 7.53
N THR A 109 -11.80 -9.14 7.42
CA THR A 109 -10.38 -9.35 7.12
C THR A 109 -10.05 -8.89 5.71
N ILE A 110 -10.88 -9.19 4.71
CA ILE A 110 -10.71 -8.71 3.34
C ILE A 110 -10.74 -7.17 3.28
N ALA A 111 -11.66 -6.54 4.00
CA ALA A 111 -11.71 -5.08 4.12
C ALA A 111 -10.44 -4.51 4.77
N ALA A 112 -9.95 -5.12 5.84
CA ALA A 112 -8.71 -4.71 6.52
C ALA A 112 -7.48 -4.84 5.61
N ILE A 113 -7.35 -5.95 4.88
CA ILE A 113 -6.27 -6.17 3.90
C ILE A 113 -6.27 -5.06 2.84
N TYR A 114 -7.43 -4.68 2.32
CA TYR A 114 -7.49 -3.58 1.36
C TYR A 114 -7.13 -2.23 1.99
N LYS A 115 -7.54 -1.96 3.23
CA LYS A 115 -7.16 -0.73 3.93
C LYS A 115 -5.63 -0.63 4.09
N ASP A 116 -4.95 -1.74 4.31
CA ASP A 116 -3.49 -1.76 4.40
C ASP A 116 -2.77 -1.35 3.11
N ARG A 117 -3.39 -1.53 1.93
CA ARG A 117 -2.89 -0.98 0.67
C ARG A 117 -2.67 0.53 0.73
N TRP A 118 -3.48 1.25 1.50
CA TRP A 118 -3.34 2.70 1.66
C TRP A 118 -2.00 3.09 2.27
N LYS A 119 -1.37 2.20 3.04
CA LYS A 119 -0.03 2.41 3.60
C LYS A 119 1.01 2.65 2.50
N VAL A 120 0.83 2.04 1.32
CA VAL A 120 1.71 2.26 0.15
C VAL A 120 1.60 3.71 -0.35
N GLU A 121 0.39 4.25 -0.39
CA GLU A 121 0.19 5.66 -0.80
C GLU A 121 0.80 6.63 0.23
N LEU A 122 0.62 6.35 1.52
CA LEU A 122 1.23 7.12 2.60
C LEU A 122 2.76 7.05 2.53
N PHE A 123 3.32 5.87 2.24
CA PHE A 123 4.76 5.68 2.03
C PHE A 123 5.29 6.55 0.88
N PHE A 124 4.66 6.50 -0.30
CA PHE A 124 5.07 7.35 -1.42
C PHE A 124 4.87 8.85 -1.15
N LYS A 125 3.81 9.21 -0.43
CA LYS A 125 3.61 10.59 0.03
C LYS A 125 4.74 11.03 0.96
N ALA A 126 5.12 10.21 1.92
CA ALA A 126 6.22 10.48 2.83
C ALA A 126 7.56 10.65 2.08
N ILE A 127 7.88 9.77 1.13
CA ILE A 127 9.06 9.89 0.28
C ILE A 127 9.06 11.22 -0.48
N LYS A 128 7.97 11.55 -1.18
CA LYS A 128 7.86 12.79 -1.95
C LYS A 128 8.03 14.05 -1.09
N GLN A 129 7.46 14.04 0.11
CA GLN A 129 7.52 15.19 1.02
C GLN A 129 8.87 15.34 1.71
N ASN A 130 9.43 14.24 2.19
CA ASN A 130 10.63 14.25 3.00
C ASN A 130 11.92 14.33 2.18
N LEU A 131 11.94 13.75 0.99
CA LEU A 131 13.12 13.70 0.14
C LEU A 131 13.07 14.71 -1.02
N LYS A 132 12.11 15.65 -0.96
CA LYS A 132 11.98 16.76 -1.94
C LYS A 132 12.02 16.28 -3.41
N LEU A 133 11.48 15.10 -3.71
CA LEU A 133 11.36 14.58 -5.07
C LEU A 133 10.36 15.39 -5.93
N LYS A 134 10.51 16.73 -5.91
CA LYS A 134 9.68 17.63 -6.71
C LYS A 134 10.21 17.80 -8.13
N ALA A 135 11.49 17.57 -8.34
CA ALA A 135 12.13 17.62 -9.64
C ALA A 135 13.10 16.44 -9.80
N PHE A 136 13.08 15.81 -10.96
CA PHE A 136 14.05 14.78 -11.30
C PHE A 136 15.28 15.44 -11.91
N LEU A 137 16.47 15.06 -11.44
CA LEU A 137 17.76 15.57 -11.95
C LEU A 137 18.03 15.12 -13.39
N GLY A 138 17.44 14.00 -13.80
CA GLY A 138 17.56 13.48 -15.15
C GLY A 138 16.20 13.17 -15.77
N ARG A 139 16.09 13.30 -17.09
CA ARG A 139 14.87 13.06 -17.87
C ARG A 139 14.78 11.64 -18.43
N SER A 140 15.87 10.89 -18.44
CA SER A 140 15.84 9.51 -18.93
C SER A 140 15.10 8.59 -17.95
N LYS A 141 14.48 7.54 -18.48
CA LYS A 141 13.78 6.54 -17.68
C LYS A 141 14.69 5.95 -16.60
N ASN A 142 15.94 5.67 -16.95
CA ASN A 142 16.93 5.11 -16.02
C ASN A 142 17.27 6.10 -14.89
N ALA A 143 17.52 7.36 -15.22
CA ALA A 143 17.81 8.40 -14.22
C ALA A 143 16.65 8.57 -13.22
N ILE A 144 15.41 8.58 -13.73
CA ILE A 144 14.20 8.67 -12.87
C ILE A 144 14.10 7.45 -11.95
N GLN A 145 14.29 6.25 -12.49
CA GLN A 145 14.23 5.02 -11.71
C GLN A 145 15.33 4.98 -10.64
N THR A 146 16.55 5.33 -10.99
CA THR A 146 17.69 5.39 -10.06
C THR A 146 17.41 6.36 -8.92
N GLN A 147 16.90 7.55 -9.22
CA GLN A 147 16.56 8.55 -8.20
C GLN A 147 15.46 8.06 -7.25
N ILE A 148 14.45 7.36 -7.78
CA ILE A 148 13.40 6.75 -6.95
C ILE A 148 14.00 5.67 -6.03
N TRP A 149 14.87 4.80 -6.53
CA TRP A 149 15.52 3.75 -5.73
C TRP A 149 16.39 4.35 -4.62
N ILE A 150 17.21 5.35 -4.94
CA ILE A 150 18.04 6.06 -3.94
C ILE A 150 17.15 6.66 -2.84
N ALA A 151 16.04 7.30 -3.24
CA ALA A 151 15.11 7.88 -2.29
C ALA A 151 14.45 6.82 -1.38
N MET A 152 14.08 5.68 -1.94
CA MET A 152 13.51 4.57 -1.17
C MET A 152 14.52 4.00 -0.17
N ILE A 153 15.77 3.79 -0.60
CA ILE A 153 16.85 3.29 0.26
C ILE A 153 17.11 4.27 1.40
N ALA A 154 17.26 5.57 1.09
CA ALA A 154 17.47 6.60 2.09
C ALA A 154 16.33 6.66 3.12
N TYR A 155 15.09 6.61 2.65
CA TYR A 155 13.92 6.59 3.54
C TYR A 155 13.91 5.35 4.45
N LEU A 156 14.20 4.16 3.91
CA LEU A 156 14.25 2.93 4.68
C LEU A 156 15.36 2.94 5.74
N LEU A 157 16.56 3.43 5.39
CA LEU A 157 17.67 3.55 6.32
C LEU A 157 17.33 4.50 7.49
N VAL A 158 16.73 5.65 7.20
CA VAL A 158 16.31 6.61 8.24
C VAL A 158 15.17 6.04 9.08
N SER A 159 14.21 5.35 8.48
CA SER A 159 13.13 4.68 9.21
C SER A 159 13.65 3.56 10.10
N PHE A 160 14.65 2.81 9.64
CA PHE A 160 15.33 1.79 10.44
C PHE A 160 16.09 2.42 11.62
N ALA A 161 16.84 3.51 11.38
CA ALA A 161 17.49 4.25 12.44
C ALA A 161 16.50 4.82 13.47
N GLN A 162 15.34 5.28 13.02
CA GLN A 162 14.24 5.70 13.89
C GLN A 162 13.74 4.55 14.77
N HIS A 163 13.57 3.36 14.19
CA HIS A 163 13.11 2.17 14.93
C HIS A 163 14.11 1.73 16.00
N LEU A 164 15.41 1.83 15.73
CA LEU A 164 16.47 1.53 16.70
C LEU A 164 16.62 2.61 17.77
N GLY A 165 16.20 3.85 17.48
CA GLY A 165 16.24 4.96 18.42
C GLY A 165 15.15 4.83 19.49
N LYS A 166 15.54 4.87 20.77
CA LYS A 166 14.62 4.74 21.93
C LYS A 166 13.72 5.96 22.17
N LYS A 167 13.75 7.01 21.37
CA LYS A 167 13.00 8.26 21.57
C LYS A 167 12.13 8.59 20.37
N GLY A 168 10.90 9.03 20.57
CA GLY A 168 9.84 9.36 19.60
C GLY A 168 10.19 10.44 18.56
N TRP A 169 11.30 10.26 17.88
CA TRP A 169 11.74 11.11 16.80
C TRP A 169 11.01 10.76 15.52
N THR A 170 10.54 11.76 14.80
CA THR A 170 9.92 11.54 13.49
C THR A 170 10.99 11.40 12.42
N VAL A 171 10.70 10.62 11.36
CA VAL A 171 11.59 10.52 10.18
C VAL A 171 11.99 11.90 9.64
N GLN A 172 11.05 12.85 9.66
CA GLN A 172 11.32 14.23 9.22
C GLN A 172 12.38 14.93 10.05
N ARG A 173 12.34 14.77 11.38
CA ARG A 173 13.33 15.34 12.28
C ARG A 173 14.71 14.73 12.06
N LEU A 174 14.77 13.41 11.91
CA LEU A 174 16.02 12.70 11.62
C LEU A 174 16.62 13.13 10.29
N LEU A 175 15.83 13.25 9.24
CA LEU A 175 16.30 13.74 7.94
C LEU A 175 16.87 15.16 8.02
N ARG A 176 16.23 16.06 8.79
CA ARG A 176 16.77 17.42 9.00
C ARG A 176 18.13 17.41 9.69
N ILE A 177 18.28 16.60 10.75
CA ILE A 177 19.53 16.47 11.47
C ILE A 177 20.63 15.94 10.55
N ILE A 178 20.34 14.91 9.75
CA ILE A 178 21.29 14.36 8.78
C ILE A 178 21.66 15.41 7.74
N GLN A 179 20.72 16.18 7.20
CA GLN A 179 20.97 17.22 6.20
C GLN A 179 21.88 18.33 6.72
N VAL A 180 21.69 18.76 7.98
CA VAL A 180 22.53 19.83 8.59
C VAL A 180 23.93 19.32 8.90
N ASN A 181 24.08 18.04 9.22
CA ASN A 181 25.37 17.45 9.62
C ASN A 181 25.99 16.57 8.50
N LEU A 182 25.54 16.71 7.25
CA LEU A 182 25.96 15.85 6.15
C LEU A 182 27.48 15.86 5.88
N PHE A 183 28.14 16.98 6.16
CA PHE A 183 29.58 17.18 5.96
C PHE A 183 30.39 17.06 7.26
N GLU A 184 29.76 16.74 8.39
CA GLU A 184 30.43 16.54 9.64
C GLU A 184 30.69 15.03 9.88
N ILE A 185 31.91 14.69 10.30
CA ILE A 185 32.29 13.32 10.66
C ILE A 185 31.75 13.03 12.07
N LYS A 186 30.48 12.58 12.12
CA LYS A 186 29.82 12.16 13.37
C LYS A 186 29.25 10.76 13.20
N THR A 187 29.33 9.94 14.24
CA THR A 187 28.64 8.65 14.24
C THR A 187 27.12 8.86 14.31
N LEU A 188 26.34 8.01 13.68
CA LEU A 188 24.87 8.04 13.77
C LEU A 188 24.39 8.04 15.23
N LYS A 189 25.09 7.31 16.12
CA LYS A 189 24.79 7.27 17.55
C LYS A 189 24.97 8.65 18.20
N ALA A 190 25.99 9.40 17.85
CA ALA A 190 26.23 10.75 18.35
C ALA A 190 25.21 11.77 17.82
N LEU A 191 24.82 11.63 16.55
CA LEU A 191 23.77 12.46 15.94
C LEU A 191 22.40 12.28 16.58
N PHE A 192 22.10 11.08 17.09
CA PHE A 192 20.79 10.73 17.66
C PHE A 192 20.79 10.70 19.20
N SER A 193 21.91 11.03 19.85
CA SER A 193 21.97 11.21 21.30
C SER A 193 21.67 12.66 21.65
N PRO A 194 20.64 12.95 22.45
CA PRO A 194 20.26 14.33 22.78
C PRO A 194 21.15 15.00 23.84
N ASP A 195 22.10 14.27 24.40
CA ASP A 195 22.93 14.75 25.48
C ASP A 195 24.28 15.22 24.96
N LYS A 196 24.49 16.51 25.03
CA LYS A 196 25.70 17.32 24.81
C LYS A 196 25.66 18.20 23.56
N VAL A 197 24.82 19.22 23.60
CA VAL A 197 25.21 20.51 23.02
C VAL A 197 26.18 21.11 24.02
N PRO A 198 27.48 21.29 23.72
CA PRO A 198 28.34 22.09 24.55
C PRO A 198 27.80 23.52 24.46
N ILE A 199 27.30 24.05 25.57
CA ILE A 199 27.05 25.45 25.74
C ILE A 199 28.46 26.09 25.64
N LYS A 200 28.74 26.81 24.55
CA LYS A 200 29.87 27.72 24.52
C LYS A 200 29.64 28.70 25.65
N GLN A 201 30.44 28.57 26.71
CA GLN A 201 30.62 29.63 27.64
C GLN A 201 31.30 30.73 26.86
N GLU A 202 30.63 31.86 26.64
CA GLU A 202 31.23 33.12 26.30
C GLU A 202 32.05 33.51 27.51
N GLU A 203 33.37 33.42 27.36
CA GLU A 203 34.30 34.05 28.29
C GLU A 203 34.17 35.58 28.15
N ALA A 204 33.88 36.23 29.28
CA ALA A 204 33.81 37.65 29.46
C ALA A 204 35.21 38.26 29.43
#